data_fcbe0f9dd50eb7cce555548c30706c13
#
_entry.id   fcbe0f9dd50eb7cce555548c30706c13
#
_cell.length_a   1.000
_cell.length_b   1.000
_cell.length_c   1.000
_cell.angle_alpha   90.00
_cell.angle_beta   90.00
_cell.angle_gamma   90.00
#
_symmetry.space_group_name_H-M   'P 1'
#
loop_
_entity.id
_entity.type
_entity.pdbx_description
1 polymer ?
#
loop_
_entity_poly.entity_id
_entity_poly.type
_entity_poly.pdbx_seq_one_letter_code
_entity_poly.pdbx_strand_id
1 'polypeptide(L)'
;MRLLPEAPDPQTVLSHDGLDLATYDFSGDQDAPVVLAVHGFASHALANWNATGWVRELSRAGYRVIAFDQRGHGRSDKPHDPAFYSMELLVADVMTVLDTYLVDDVAFVGYSLGARVGWHSSLDYPHLINRAVLGGIPDGDPLTRFRVDQAKQFLADGTSIDDRLTQGYFTMAGHIRNNDLAALVALVEGMRGTLQPDPANPPSQPLLFATGSEDAILEKSRRLAEATPNGTFFEIPGRNHFNAPTAAAFRDRALTFLEETA
;
A
#
# COMPACT_ATOMS: atom_id res chain seq x y z
N MET A 1 -25.44 -7.45 -10.86
CA MET A 1 -24.49 -6.90 -9.87
C MET A 1 -23.77 -8.10 -9.24
N ARG A 2 -22.49 -8.29 -9.50
CA ARG A 2 -21.72 -9.42 -8.91
C ARG A 2 -21.34 -9.00 -7.50
N LEU A 3 -21.69 -9.84 -6.51
CA LEU A 3 -21.37 -9.59 -5.10
C LEU A 3 -19.86 -9.57 -4.88
N LEU A 4 -19.38 -8.65 -4.06
CA LEU A 4 -18.02 -8.68 -3.54
C LEU A 4 -17.88 -9.84 -2.55
N PRO A 5 -16.69 -10.45 -2.38
CA PRO A 5 -16.47 -11.40 -1.31
C PRO A 5 -16.82 -10.77 0.04
N GLU A 6 -17.45 -11.56 0.90
CA GLU A 6 -17.65 -11.15 2.28
C GLU A 6 -16.27 -10.97 2.94
N ALA A 7 -16.10 -9.85 3.64
CA ALA A 7 -14.86 -9.61 4.35
C ALA A 7 -14.76 -10.56 5.55
N PRO A 8 -13.66 -11.29 5.72
CA PRO A 8 -13.45 -12.09 6.92
C PRO A 8 -13.33 -11.17 8.15
N ASP A 9 -13.61 -11.72 9.33
CA ASP A 9 -13.27 -11.05 10.56
C ASP A 9 -11.74 -10.87 10.64
N PRO A 10 -11.25 -9.71 11.08
CA PRO A 10 -9.82 -9.49 11.18
C PRO A 10 -9.20 -10.39 12.25
N GLN A 11 -8.02 -10.91 11.93
CA GLN A 11 -7.15 -11.54 12.91
C GLN A 11 -6.13 -10.52 13.39
N THR A 12 -5.76 -10.57 14.66
CA THR A 12 -4.72 -9.71 15.22
C THR A 12 -3.36 -10.39 15.10
N VAL A 13 -2.42 -9.69 14.50
CA VAL A 13 -1.01 -10.06 14.44
C VAL A 13 -0.21 -9.04 15.26
N LEU A 14 0.58 -9.51 16.22
CA LEU A 14 1.41 -8.64 17.04
C LEU A 14 2.70 -8.29 16.28
N SER A 15 2.93 -7.00 16.02
CA SER A 15 4.18 -6.52 15.41
C SER A 15 5.37 -6.73 16.35
N HIS A 16 6.59 -6.69 15.82
CA HIS A 16 7.81 -6.88 16.61
C HIS A 16 8.01 -5.83 17.72
N ASP A 17 7.42 -4.64 17.57
CA ASP A 17 7.45 -3.53 18.52
C ASP A 17 6.16 -3.39 19.35
N GLY A 18 5.28 -4.41 19.31
CA GLY A 18 4.15 -4.57 20.21
C GLY A 18 2.85 -3.89 19.78
N LEU A 19 2.70 -3.51 18.50
CA LEU A 19 1.43 -3.00 17.99
C LEU A 19 0.56 -4.14 17.45
N ASP A 20 -0.74 -4.04 17.66
CA ASP A 20 -1.74 -4.93 17.08
C ASP A 20 -2.00 -4.53 15.60
N LEU A 21 -1.75 -5.45 14.68
CA LEU A 21 -2.04 -5.31 13.25
C LEU A 21 -3.28 -6.14 12.89
N ALA A 22 -4.29 -5.50 12.30
CA ALA A 22 -5.48 -6.18 11.81
C ALA A 22 -5.23 -6.77 10.42
N THR A 23 -5.32 -8.09 10.30
CA THR A 23 -5.05 -8.83 9.06
C THR A 23 -6.31 -9.55 8.58
N TYR A 24 -6.42 -9.76 7.27
CA TYR A 24 -7.56 -10.37 6.59
C TYR A 24 -7.05 -11.43 5.61
N ASP A 25 -7.43 -12.68 5.84
CA ASP A 25 -7.17 -13.79 4.92
C ASP A 25 -8.46 -14.14 4.17
N PHE A 26 -8.48 -13.82 2.88
CA PHE A 26 -9.63 -14.03 1.99
C PHE A 26 -9.60 -15.41 1.32
N SER A 27 -8.97 -16.38 1.92
CA SER A 27 -8.77 -17.67 1.26
C SER A 27 -9.89 -18.66 1.49
N GLY A 28 -10.09 -19.51 0.45
CA GLY A 28 -10.75 -20.79 0.59
C GLY A 28 -9.75 -21.97 0.50
N ASP A 29 -8.58 -21.77 -0.09
CA ASP A 29 -7.53 -22.78 -0.32
C ASP A 29 -6.21 -22.29 0.29
N GLN A 30 -5.70 -23.03 1.28
CA GLN A 30 -4.47 -22.69 1.99
C GLN A 30 -3.21 -22.96 1.17
N ASP A 31 -3.30 -23.88 0.18
CA ASP A 31 -2.20 -24.27 -0.69
C ASP A 31 -2.11 -23.41 -1.97
N ALA A 32 -3.05 -22.47 -2.16
CA ALA A 32 -3.05 -21.57 -3.30
C ALA A 32 -1.87 -20.58 -3.25
N PRO A 33 -1.32 -20.14 -4.40
CA PRO A 33 -0.29 -19.12 -4.44
C PRO A 33 -0.78 -17.83 -3.77
N VAL A 34 0.08 -17.21 -2.95
CA VAL A 34 -0.29 -16.09 -2.09
C VAL A 34 -0.04 -14.75 -2.77
N VAL A 35 -1.00 -13.85 -2.65
CA VAL A 35 -0.82 -12.42 -2.90
C VAL A 35 -0.96 -11.66 -1.58
N LEU A 36 0.09 -10.93 -1.18
CA LEU A 36 0.02 -9.95 -0.09
C LEU A 36 -0.39 -8.60 -0.65
N ALA A 37 -1.49 -8.02 -0.15
CA ALA A 37 -2.04 -6.75 -0.64
C ALA A 37 -1.90 -5.64 0.42
N VAL A 38 -1.10 -4.59 0.14
CA VAL A 38 -0.76 -3.50 1.05
C VAL A 38 -1.29 -2.16 0.54
N HIS A 39 -2.18 -1.54 1.32
CA HIS A 39 -2.94 -0.36 0.94
C HIS A 39 -2.14 0.95 0.99
N GLY A 40 -2.70 2.03 0.41
CA GLY A 40 -2.12 3.37 0.44
C GLY A 40 -2.41 4.16 1.71
N PHE A 41 -1.69 5.28 1.88
CA PHE A 41 -1.90 6.23 2.98
C PHE A 41 -3.37 6.67 3.10
N ALA A 42 -3.83 6.81 4.33
CA ALA A 42 -5.19 7.21 4.71
C ALA A 42 -6.31 6.29 4.18
N SER A 43 -5.97 5.07 3.73
CA SER A 43 -6.92 4.01 3.36
C SER A 43 -6.85 2.85 4.37
N HIS A 44 -7.39 1.68 4.03
CA HIS A 44 -7.23 0.43 4.77
C HIS A 44 -7.50 -0.77 3.85
N ALA A 45 -7.16 -1.98 4.27
CA ALA A 45 -7.22 -3.19 3.45
C ALA A 45 -8.57 -3.40 2.76
N LEU A 46 -9.67 -3.31 3.50
CA LEU A 46 -11.00 -3.54 2.94
C LEU A 46 -11.42 -2.46 1.94
N ALA A 47 -11.09 -1.18 2.21
CA ALA A 47 -11.43 -0.08 1.32
C ALA A 47 -10.61 -0.12 0.02
N ASN A 48 -9.30 -0.41 0.14
CA ASN A 48 -8.39 -0.40 -1.01
C ASN A 48 -8.57 -1.64 -1.89
N TRP A 49 -8.78 -2.82 -1.30
CA TRP A 49 -8.68 -4.08 -2.02
C TRP A 49 -10.01 -4.83 -2.18
N ASN A 50 -10.83 -4.93 -1.12
CA ASN A 50 -12.10 -5.65 -1.21
C ASN A 50 -13.17 -4.79 -1.92
N ALA A 51 -13.40 -3.56 -1.47
CA ALA A 51 -14.42 -2.67 -2.02
C ALA A 51 -14.17 -2.30 -3.48
N THR A 52 -12.92 -2.26 -3.93
CA THR A 52 -12.53 -1.97 -5.32
C THR A 52 -12.53 -3.21 -6.22
N GLY A 53 -12.79 -4.41 -5.66
CA GLY A 53 -12.91 -5.67 -6.40
C GLY A 53 -11.61 -6.40 -6.67
N TRP A 54 -10.46 -5.96 -6.13
CA TRP A 54 -9.18 -6.66 -6.29
C TRP A 54 -9.21 -8.06 -5.69
N VAL A 55 -9.66 -8.20 -4.44
CA VAL A 55 -9.78 -9.50 -3.77
C VAL A 55 -10.58 -10.47 -4.63
N ARG A 56 -11.74 -10.03 -5.15
CA ARG A 56 -12.58 -10.86 -6.00
C ARG A 56 -11.86 -11.36 -7.24
N GLU A 57 -11.15 -10.50 -7.96
CA GLU A 57 -10.51 -10.88 -9.21
C GLU A 57 -9.25 -11.74 -8.96
N LEU A 58 -8.47 -11.44 -7.93
CA LEU A 58 -7.33 -12.28 -7.51
C LEU A 58 -7.77 -13.67 -7.06
N SER A 59 -8.83 -13.76 -6.23
CA SER A 59 -9.36 -15.07 -5.81
C SER A 59 -9.93 -15.89 -6.99
N ARG A 60 -10.51 -15.22 -8.00
CA ARG A 60 -10.95 -15.90 -9.24
C ARG A 60 -9.80 -16.41 -10.08
N ALA A 61 -8.67 -15.74 -10.05
CA ALA A 61 -7.44 -16.18 -10.69
C ALA A 61 -6.70 -17.28 -9.90
N GLY A 62 -7.27 -17.72 -8.76
CA GLY A 62 -6.73 -18.84 -7.97
C GLY A 62 -5.75 -18.43 -6.88
N TYR A 63 -5.63 -17.13 -6.56
CA TYR A 63 -4.76 -16.66 -5.49
C TYR A 63 -5.45 -16.68 -4.12
N ARG A 64 -4.70 -17.06 -3.09
CA ARG A 64 -4.99 -16.73 -1.71
C ARG A 64 -4.59 -15.27 -1.47
N VAL A 65 -5.52 -14.42 -1.03
CA VAL A 65 -5.23 -13.01 -0.79
C VAL A 65 -5.13 -12.75 0.70
N ILE A 66 -3.97 -12.29 1.15
CA ILE A 66 -3.75 -11.77 2.50
C ILE A 66 -3.61 -10.26 2.39
N ALA A 67 -4.36 -9.53 3.21
CA ALA A 67 -4.25 -8.08 3.31
C ALA A 67 -4.21 -7.68 4.78
N PHE A 68 -3.62 -6.54 5.10
CA PHE A 68 -3.63 -6.03 6.47
C PHE A 68 -3.77 -4.51 6.48
N ASP A 69 -4.28 -4.01 7.59
CA ASP A 69 -4.29 -2.58 7.86
C ASP A 69 -2.90 -2.21 8.39
N GLN A 70 -2.17 -1.38 7.67
CA GLN A 70 -0.86 -0.90 8.13
C GLN A 70 -1.02 -0.14 9.47
N ARG A 71 0.02 -0.15 10.31
CA ARG A 71 0.04 0.67 11.53
C ARG A 71 -0.44 2.10 11.24
N GLY A 72 -1.21 2.68 12.15
CA GLY A 72 -1.83 3.99 11.97
C GLY A 72 -3.12 4.00 11.15
N HIS A 73 -3.57 2.86 10.60
CA HIS A 73 -4.74 2.78 9.73
C HIS A 73 -5.77 1.73 10.19
N GLY A 74 -6.98 1.87 9.67
CA GLY A 74 -8.04 0.88 9.75
C GLY A 74 -8.33 0.39 11.18
N ARG A 75 -8.18 -0.91 11.42
CA ARG A 75 -8.37 -1.54 12.72
C ARG A 75 -7.06 -1.86 13.44
N SER A 76 -5.91 -1.61 12.83
CA SER A 76 -4.60 -1.69 13.48
C SER A 76 -4.41 -0.57 14.49
N ASP A 77 -3.44 -0.74 15.39
CA ASP A 77 -3.06 0.29 16.36
C ASP A 77 -2.62 1.58 15.70
N LYS A 78 -2.93 2.70 16.36
CA LYS A 78 -2.79 4.06 15.85
C LYS A 78 -2.05 4.96 16.83
N PRO A 79 -0.75 4.70 17.10
CA PRO A 79 0.03 5.58 17.98
C PRO A 79 0.10 7.00 17.42
N HIS A 80 0.04 8.01 18.32
CA HIS A 80 0.15 9.41 17.94
C HIS A 80 1.61 9.91 18.01
N ASP A 81 2.55 9.05 18.39
CA ASP A 81 3.97 9.37 18.43
C ASP A 81 4.61 9.03 17.07
N PRO A 82 5.24 9.99 16.35
CA PRO A 82 5.94 9.77 15.10
C PRO A 82 7.03 8.68 15.17
N ALA A 83 7.58 8.40 16.34
CA ALA A 83 8.61 7.37 16.52
C ALA A 83 8.14 5.94 16.17
N PHE A 84 6.83 5.71 16.14
CA PHE A 84 6.24 4.44 15.70
C PHE A 84 6.11 4.29 14.18
N TYR A 85 6.59 5.26 13.40
CA TYR A 85 6.41 5.28 11.95
C TYR A 85 7.73 5.55 11.23
N SER A 86 8.20 4.55 10.51
CA SER A 86 9.28 4.67 9.53
C SER A 86 9.07 3.64 8.43
N MET A 87 9.79 3.76 7.31
CA MET A 87 9.70 2.75 6.25
C MET A 87 10.18 1.38 6.75
N GLU A 88 11.22 1.36 7.55
CA GLU A 88 11.79 0.15 8.14
C GLU A 88 10.77 -0.58 9.03
N LEU A 89 10.00 0.16 9.83
CA LEU A 89 8.93 -0.41 10.67
C LEU A 89 7.77 -0.96 9.83
N LEU A 90 7.38 -0.27 8.76
CA LEU A 90 6.34 -0.76 7.84
C LEU A 90 6.78 -2.01 7.09
N VAL A 91 8.07 -2.11 6.71
CA VAL A 91 8.65 -3.31 6.08
C VAL A 91 8.73 -4.47 7.08
N ALA A 92 9.09 -4.19 8.34
CA ALA A 92 9.10 -5.20 9.40
C ALA A 92 7.69 -5.75 9.68
N ASP A 93 6.65 -4.93 9.58
CA ASP A 93 5.26 -5.39 9.68
C ASP A 93 4.90 -6.40 8.58
N VAL A 94 5.37 -6.18 7.35
CA VAL A 94 5.20 -7.14 6.25
C VAL A 94 5.76 -8.50 6.63
N MET A 95 6.99 -8.55 7.14
CA MET A 95 7.62 -9.80 7.59
C MET A 95 6.82 -10.46 8.71
N THR A 96 6.42 -9.70 9.72
CA THR A 96 5.63 -10.23 10.83
C THR A 96 4.32 -10.87 10.35
N VAL A 97 3.66 -10.26 9.35
CA VAL A 97 2.45 -10.83 8.74
C VAL A 97 2.78 -12.10 7.97
N LEU A 98 3.79 -12.12 7.10
CA LEU A 98 4.18 -13.31 6.33
C LEU A 98 4.57 -14.47 7.24
N ASP A 99 5.36 -14.23 8.28
CA ASP A 99 5.77 -15.22 9.27
C ASP A 99 4.57 -15.81 10.03
N THR A 100 3.61 -14.95 10.42
CA THR A 100 2.40 -15.40 11.13
C THR A 100 1.54 -16.33 10.28
N TYR A 101 1.46 -16.06 8.97
CA TYR A 101 0.70 -16.89 8.03
C TYR A 101 1.53 -18.04 7.42
N LEU A 102 2.78 -18.22 7.84
CA LEU A 102 3.72 -19.23 7.34
C LEU A 102 3.88 -19.18 5.82
N VAL A 103 4.03 -17.97 5.28
CA VAL A 103 4.18 -17.71 3.85
C VAL A 103 5.65 -17.45 3.54
N ASP A 104 6.25 -18.29 2.69
CA ASP A 104 7.66 -18.24 2.29
C ASP A 104 7.86 -17.95 0.78
N ASP A 105 6.78 -17.81 0.03
CA ASP A 105 6.76 -17.40 -1.38
C ASP A 105 5.49 -16.59 -1.67
N VAL A 106 5.65 -15.31 -2.06
CA VAL A 106 4.53 -14.38 -2.20
C VAL A 106 4.69 -13.43 -3.37
N ALA A 107 3.60 -13.18 -4.10
CA ALA A 107 3.48 -12.02 -4.96
C ALA A 107 2.97 -10.82 -4.13
N PHE A 108 3.56 -9.65 -4.32
CA PHE A 108 3.21 -8.44 -3.61
C PHE A 108 2.34 -7.51 -4.48
N VAL A 109 1.26 -6.97 -3.93
CA VAL A 109 0.46 -5.92 -4.59
C VAL A 109 0.33 -4.73 -3.65
N GLY A 110 0.95 -3.61 -4.00
CA GLY A 110 0.93 -2.40 -3.19
C GLY A 110 0.42 -1.17 -3.94
N TYR A 111 -0.18 -0.23 -3.21
CA TYR A 111 -0.57 1.04 -3.77
C TYR A 111 -0.04 2.23 -2.95
N SER A 112 0.55 3.24 -3.62
CA SER A 112 1.05 4.47 -3.01
C SER A 112 2.03 4.19 -1.86
N LEU A 113 1.69 4.45 -0.59
CA LEU A 113 2.50 4.06 0.57
C LEU A 113 2.78 2.56 0.58
N GLY A 114 1.76 1.71 0.33
CA GLY A 114 1.94 0.26 0.24
C GLY A 114 2.85 -0.18 -0.92
N ALA A 115 2.90 0.57 -2.02
CA ALA A 115 3.84 0.30 -3.09
C ALA A 115 5.29 0.64 -2.70
N ARG A 116 5.51 1.69 -1.88
CA ARG A 116 6.84 1.97 -1.30
C ARG A 116 7.29 0.88 -0.34
N VAL A 117 6.38 0.41 0.51
CA VAL A 117 6.63 -0.76 1.36
C VAL A 117 6.99 -1.96 0.51
N GLY A 118 6.26 -2.23 -0.58
CA GLY A 118 6.57 -3.32 -1.52
C GLY A 118 7.94 -3.20 -2.19
N TRP A 119 8.36 -1.99 -2.57
CA TRP A 119 9.71 -1.74 -3.07
C TRP A 119 10.79 -2.16 -2.06
N HIS A 120 10.70 -1.67 -0.84
CA HIS A 120 11.69 -1.96 0.20
C HIS A 120 11.62 -3.42 0.67
N SER A 121 10.41 -3.99 0.80
CA SER A 121 10.26 -5.41 1.10
C SER A 121 10.87 -6.30 0.01
N SER A 122 10.77 -5.91 -1.27
CA SER A 122 11.43 -6.64 -2.37
C SER A 122 12.94 -6.56 -2.32
N LEU A 123 13.52 -5.47 -1.80
CA LEU A 123 14.96 -5.34 -1.56
C LEU A 123 15.43 -6.19 -0.37
N ASP A 124 14.72 -6.13 0.73
CA ASP A 124 15.13 -6.74 2.00
C ASP A 124 14.86 -8.25 2.02
N TYR A 125 13.81 -8.70 1.31
CA TYR A 125 13.35 -10.10 1.30
C TYR A 125 13.22 -10.67 -0.12
N PRO A 126 14.31 -10.67 -0.93
CA PRO A 126 14.26 -11.04 -2.34
C PRO A 126 13.91 -12.51 -2.60
N HIS A 127 14.02 -13.38 -1.58
CA HIS A 127 13.65 -14.80 -1.67
C HIS A 127 12.22 -15.08 -1.21
N LEU A 128 11.55 -14.15 -0.57
CA LEU A 128 10.15 -14.28 -0.17
C LEU A 128 9.23 -13.62 -1.19
N ILE A 129 9.62 -12.44 -1.71
CA ILE A 129 8.82 -11.71 -2.69
C ILE A 129 9.32 -12.05 -4.08
N ASN A 130 8.59 -12.92 -4.78
CA ASN A 130 8.96 -13.39 -6.11
C ASN A 130 8.69 -12.36 -7.21
N ARG A 131 7.69 -11.47 -7.05
CA ARG A 131 7.33 -10.37 -7.94
C ARG A 131 6.47 -9.33 -7.23
N ALA A 132 6.41 -8.11 -7.75
CA ALA A 132 5.55 -7.09 -7.15
C ALA A 132 4.82 -6.21 -8.18
N VAL A 133 3.57 -5.85 -7.86
CA VAL A 133 2.79 -4.82 -8.52
C VAL A 133 2.82 -3.57 -7.65
N LEU A 134 3.42 -2.50 -8.15
CA LEU A 134 3.68 -1.25 -7.42
C LEU A 134 2.87 -0.10 -8.06
N GLY A 135 1.66 0.11 -7.57
CA GLY A 135 0.77 1.15 -8.08
C GLY A 135 1.03 2.52 -7.45
N GLY A 136 1.14 3.58 -8.27
CA GLY A 136 1.26 4.96 -7.78
C GLY A 136 2.49 5.24 -6.94
N ILE A 137 3.65 4.71 -7.34
CA ILE A 137 4.93 4.88 -6.62
C ILE A 137 5.86 5.83 -7.39
N PRO A 138 6.29 6.97 -6.82
CA PRO A 138 7.41 7.78 -7.30
C PRO A 138 8.68 7.50 -6.50
N ASP A 139 9.82 7.95 -7.04
CA ASP A 139 11.03 8.18 -6.27
C ASP A 139 10.85 9.31 -5.23
N GLY A 140 11.80 9.44 -4.32
CA GLY A 140 11.88 10.50 -3.33
C GLY A 140 10.99 10.30 -2.10
N ASP A 141 11.13 11.19 -1.14
CA ASP A 141 10.48 11.16 0.17
C ASP A 141 8.95 11.06 0.09
N PRO A 142 8.32 10.16 0.87
CA PRO A 142 6.87 10.06 0.89
C PRO A 142 6.21 11.29 1.53
N LEU A 143 5.09 11.69 0.96
CA LEU A 143 4.22 12.73 1.57
C LEU A 143 4.91 14.07 1.86
N THR A 144 6.03 14.41 1.18
CA THR A 144 6.77 15.67 1.38
C THR A 144 5.92 16.91 1.15
N ARG A 145 4.93 16.83 0.25
CA ARG A 145 4.01 17.93 -0.04
C ARG A 145 2.88 18.08 0.98
N PHE A 146 2.73 17.12 1.89
CA PHE A 146 1.73 17.21 2.97
C PHE A 146 2.19 18.24 4.01
N ARG A 147 1.32 19.17 4.37
CA ARG A 147 1.61 20.25 5.30
C ARG A 147 1.28 19.84 6.74
N VAL A 148 2.26 19.20 7.39
CA VAL A 148 2.11 18.72 8.79
C VAL A 148 1.77 19.86 9.74
N ASP A 149 2.35 21.05 9.54
CA ASP A 149 2.09 22.26 10.31
C ASP A 149 0.60 22.63 10.29
N GLN A 150 -0.01 22.73 9.11
CA GLN A 150 -1.43 23.04 8.96
C GLN A 150 -2.33 21.91 9.52
N ALA A 151 -1.94 20.66 9.29
CA ALA A 151 -2.67 19.50 9.80
C ALA A 151 -2.70 19.48 11.34
N LYS A 152 -1.56 19.73 11.99
CA LYS A 152 -1.47 19.85 13.46
C LYS A 152 -2.32 21.02 13.99
N GLN A 153 -2.30 22.16 13.30
CA GLN A 153 -3.10 23.32 13.69
C GLN A 153 -4.61 23.01 13.60
N PHE A 154 -5.03 22.36 12.49
CA PHE A 154 -6.42 21.92 12.35
C PHE A 154 -6.85 20.97 13.49
N LEU A 155 -6.00 20.01 13.88
CA LEU A 155 -6.28 19.09 14.98
C LEU A 155 -6.34 19.79 16.33
N ALA A 156 -5.56 20.88 16.53
CA ALA A 156 -5.48 21.59 17.79
C ALA A 156 -6.67 22.53 18.03
N ASP A 157 -7.12 23.26 17.03
CA ASP A 157 -8.10 24.35 17.20
C ASP A 157 -9.14 24.46 16.06
N GLY A 158 -9.09 23.57 15.05
CA GLY A 158 -10.02 23.60 13.91
C GLY A 158 -9.69 24.62 12.83
N THR A 159 -8.50 25.27 12.89
CA THR A 159 -8.07 26.20 11.83
C THR A 159 -8.05 25.49 10.47
N SER A 160 -8.62 26.12 9.45
CA SER A 160 -8.73 25.53 8.09
C SER A 160 -7.37 25.19 7.49
N ILE A 161 -7.32 24.08 6.74
CA ILE A 161 -6.14 23.68 5.97
C ILE A 161 -6.23 24.34 4.59
N ASP A 162 -5.29 25.24 4.27
CA ASP A 162 -5.25 25.96 2.99
C ASP A 162 -4.61 25.14 1.86
N ASP A 163 -3.69 24.23 2.19
CA ASP A 163 -3.05 23.36 1.21
C ASP A 163 -4.04 22.31 0.67
N ARG A 164 -4.30 22.38 -0.63
CA ARG A 164 -5.30 21.52 -1.30
C ARG A 164 -5.00 20.03 -1.19
N LEU A 165 -3.72 19.64 -1.23
CA LEU A 165 -3.34 18.23 -1.13
C LEU A 165 -3.61 17.71 0.28
N THR A 166 -3.15 18.43 1.29
CA THR A 166 -3.36 18.10 2.71
C THR A 166 -4.85 18.06 3.05
N GLN A 167 -5.61 19.07 2.61
CA GLN A 167 -7.07 19.11 2.78
C GLN A 167 -7.75 17.93 2.08
N GLY A 168 -7.29 17.55 0.89
CA GLY A 168 -7.81 16.39 0.15
C GLY A 168 -7.62 15.08 0.92
N TYR A 169 -6.44 14.86 1.50
CA TYR A 169 -6.19 13.70 2.36
C TYR A 169 -7.05 13.71 3.63
N PHE A 170 -7.19 14.86 4.29
CA PHE A 170 -8.05 14.99 5.46
C PHE A 170 -9.51 14.69 5.15
N THR A 171 -10.01 15.23 4.03
CA THR A 171 -11.38 14.96 3.57
C THR A 171 -11.58 13.46 3.28
N MET A 172 -10.66 12.84 2.54
CA MET A 172 -10.71 11.41 2.23
C MET A 172 -10.66 10.56 3.51
N ALA A 173 -9.68 10.85 4.38
CA ALA A 173 -9.49 10.11 5.62
C ALA A 173 -10.71 10.21 6.56
N GLY A 174 -11.34 11.38 6.63
CA GLY A 174 -12.53 11.61 7.45
C GLY A 174 -13.78 10.83 6.97
N HIS A 175 -13.83 10.41 5.70
CA HIS A 175 -14.90 9.58 5.17
C HIS A 175 -14.62 8.06 5.34
N ILE A 176 -13.40 7.67 5.66
CA ILE A 176 -13.02 6.28 5.85
C ILE A 176 -13.14 5.91 7.32
N ARG A 177 -14.01 4.93 7.60
CA ARG A 177 -14.23 4.45 8.98
C ARG A 177 -12.91 3.98 9.61
N ASN A 178 -12.82 4.20 10.93
CA ASN A 178 -11.69 3.80 11.76
C ASN A 178 -10.37 4.52 11.47
N ASN A 179 -10.33 5.54 10.61
CA ASN A 179 -9.17 6.40 10.52
C ASN A 179 -9.09 7.34 11.73
N ASP A 180 -7.86 7.57 12.18
CA ASP A 180 -7.50 8.54 13.21
C ASP A 180 -6.58 9.59 12.57
N LEU A 181 -7.07 10.82 12.46
CA LEU A 181 -6.35 11.90 11.79
C LEU A 181 -5.04 12.26 12.52
N ALA A 182 -5.00 12.15 13.86
CA ALA A 182 -3.79 12.43 14.61
C ALA A 182 -2.70 11.37 14.36
N ALA A 183 -3.08 10.09 14.31
CA ALA A 183 -2.18 9.01 13.93
C ALA A 183 -1.66 9.16 12.50
N LEU A 184 -2.53 9.57 11.55
CA LEU A 184 -2.10 9.81 10.17
C LEU A 184 -1.11 10.98 10.05
N VAL A 185 -1.28 12.04 10.85
CA VAL A 185 -0.31 13.16 10.91
C VAL A 185 1.01 12.69 11.52
N ALA A 186 0.97 11.91 12.59
CA ALA A 186 2.17 11.33 13.21
C ALA A 186 2.92 10.42 12.21
N LEU A 187 2.19 9.60 11.43
CA LEU A 187 2.78 8.79 10.37
C LEU A 187 3.50 9.63 9.32
N VAL A 188 2.86 10.69 8.81
CA VAL A 188 3.52 11.58 7.83
C VAL A 188 4.79 12.19 8.40
N GLU A 189 4.79 12.55 9.66
CA GLU A 189 5.96 13.13 10.34
C GLU A 189 7.07 12.09 10.51
N GLY A 190 6.73 10.89 10.99
CA GLY A 190 7.70 9.80 11.22
C GLY A 190 8.30 9.24 9.93
N MET A 191 7.56 9.29 8.83
CA MET A 191 8.05 8.83 7.51
C MET A 191 9.04 9.78 6.85
N ARG A 192 9.21 11.00 7.34
CA ARG A 192 10.14 11.98 6.75
C ARG A 192 11.58 11.62 7.02
N GLY A 193 12.40 11.62 5.95
CA GLY A 193 13.82 11.29 6.03
C GLY A 193 14.12 9.81 6.26
N THR A 194 13.11 8.93 6.15
CA THR A 194 13.31 7.47 6.17
C THR A 194 13.63 6.94 4.77
N LEU A 195 13.73 5.61 4.60
CA LEU A 195 14.08 4.97 3.33
C LEU A 195 13.15 5.39 2.18
N GLN A 196 13.73 5.56 1.00
CA GLN A 196 13.04 5.98 -0.22
C GLN A 196 13.38 5.05 -1.37
N PRO A 197 12.48 4.85 -2.36
CA PRO A 197 12.83 4.17 -3.59
C PRO A 197 14.02 4.86 -4.25
N ASP A 198 15.12 4.12 -4.41
CA ASP A 198 16.36 4.61 -5.01
C ASP A 198 16.56 3.97 -6.39
N PRO A 199 16.50 4.74 -7.49
CA PRO A 199 16.77 4.23 -8.84
C PRO A 199 18.17 3.63 -9.02
N ALA A 200 19.13 3.97 -8.14
CA ALA A 200 20.49 3.42 -8.21
C ALA A 200 20.61 2.04 -7.52
N ASN A 201 19.61 1.66 -6.70
CA ASN A 201 19.58 0.37 -6.02
C ASN A 201 18.18 -0.26 -6.14
N PRO A 202 17.73 -0.65 -7.35
CA PRO A 202 16.40 -1.23 -7.56
C PRO A 202 16.36 -2.70 -7.15
N PRO A 203 15.16 -3.23 -6.76
CA PRO A 203 14.94 -4.65 -6.62
C PRO A 203 15.21 -5.41 -7.92
N SER A 204 15.61 -6.68 -7.80
CA SER A 204 15.95 -7.53 -8.95
C SER A 204 14.79 -8.39 -9.47
N GLN A 205 13.72 -8.53 -8.70
CA GLN A 205 12.54 -9.30 -9.09
C GLN A 205 11.78 -8.60 -10.23
N PRO A 206 10.91 -9.32 -10.97
CA PRO A 206 9.96 -8.70 -11.87
C PRO A 206 9.05 -7.70 -11.13
N LEU A 207 8.99 -6.45 -11.59
CA LEU A 207 8.16 -5.39 -11.02
C LEU A 207 7.24 -4.78 -12.08
N LEU A 208 5.95 -4.69 -11.78
CA LEU A 208 5.00 -3.91 -12.56
C LEU A 208 4.74 -2.57 -11.85
N PHE A 209 5.14 -1.48 -12.49
CA PHE A 209 4.78 -0.14 -12.06
C PHE A 209 3.50 0.30 -12.79
N ALA A 210 2.51 0.79 -12.05
CA ALA A 210 1.26 1.23 -12.66
C ALA A 210 0.83 2.58 -12.07
N THR A 211 0.65 3.60 -12.93
CA THR A 211 0.32 4.97 -12.48
C THR A 211 -0.70 5.59 -13.41
N GLY A 212 -1.64 6.34 -12.83
CA GLY A 212 -2.71 6.99 -13.58
C GLY A 212 -2.18 8.05 -14.55
N SER A 213 -2.77 8.16 -15.74
CA SER A 213 -2.37 9.16 -16.76
C SER A 213 -2.61 10.61 -16.30
N GLU A 214 -3.46 10.81 -15.28
CA GLU A 214 -3.75 12.12 -14.69
C GLU A 214 -3.09 12.29 -13.30
N ASP A 215 -2.18 11.38 -12.93
CA ASP A 215 -1.46 11.45 -11.66
C ASP A 215 -0.24 12.37 -11.79
N ALA A 216 -0.08 13.29 -10.85
CA ALA A 216 1.04 14.23 -10.83
C ALA A 216 2.43 13.56 -10.71
N ILE A 217 2.46 12.26 -10.31
CA ILE A 217 3.71 11.49 -10.17
C ILE A 217 4.01 10.61 -11.39
N LEU A 218 3.19 10.65 -12.45
CA LEU A 218 3.28 9.76 -13.60
C LEU A 218 4.72 9.62 -14.15
N GLU A 219 5.36 10.74 -14.47
CA GLU A 219 6.71 10.74 -15.05
C GLU A 219 7.80 10.29 -14.07
N LYS A 220 7.61 10.52 -12.77
CA LYS A 220 8.52 10.01 -11.73
C LYS A 220 8.43 8.49 -11.62
N SER A 221 7.21 7.97 -11.65
CA SER A 221 6.93 6.54 -11.61
C SER A 221 7.49 5.82 -12.86
N ARG A 222 7.33 6.43 -14.04
CA ARG A 222 7.89 5.92 -15.29
C ARG A 222 9.43 5.82 -15.24
N ARG A 223 10.11 6.89 -14.79
CA ARG A 223 11.57 6.87 -14.63
C ARG A 223 12.06 5.83 -13.63
N LEU A 224 11.32 5.62 -12.55
CA LEU A 224 11.65 4.58 -11.56
C LEU A 224 11.54 3.18 -12.19
N ALA A 225 10.51 2.93 -13.01
CA ALA A 225 10.35 1.68 -13.74
C ALA A 225 11.49 1.47 -14.77
N GLU A 226 11.86 2.51 -15.52
CA GLU A 226 12.95 2.47 -16.51
C GLU A 226 14.33 2.20 -15.86
N ALA A 227 14.53 2.64 -14.62
CA ALA A 227 15.76 2.37 -13.85
C ALA A 227 15.80 0.95 -13.24
N THR A 228 14.67 0.22 -13.25
CA THR A 228 14.57 -1.11 -12.66
C THR A 228 14.81 -2.18 -13.70
N PRO A 229 15.80 -3.10 -13.53
CA PRO A 229 16.21 -4.06 -14.56
C PRO A 229 15.08 -4.93 -15.11
N ASN A 230 14.19 -5.41 -14.24
CA ASN A 230 13.02 -6.21 -14.58
C ASN A 230 11.71 -5.43 -14.35
N GLY A 231 11.78 -4.10 -14.53
CA GLY A 231 10.64 -3.20 -14.40
C GLY A 231 9.82 -3.13 -15.68
N THR A 232 8.51 -3.21 -15.56
CA THR A 232 7.57 -2.87 -16.63
C THR A 232 6.68 -1.72 -16.18
N PHE A 233 6.28 -0.85 -17.11
CA PHE A 233 5.43 0.30 -16.79
C PHE A 233 4.08 0.18 -17.49
N PHE A 234 3.02 0.47 -16.73
CA PHE A 234 1.66 0.56 -17.25
C PHE A 234 1.01 1.90 -16.87
N GLU A 235 0.63 2.67 -17.87
CA GLU A 235 -0.16 3.89 -17.68
C GLU A 235 -1.64 3.54 -17.58
N ILE A 236 -2.28 3.90 -16.45
CA ILE A 236 -3.70 3.62 -16.22
C ILE A 236 -4.53 4.75 -16.83
N PRO A 237 -5.30 4.51 -17.91
CA PRO A 237 -5.95 5.58 -18.66
C PRO A 237 -7.01 6.33 -17.85
N GLY A 238 -7.00 7.68 -17.88
CA GLY A 238 -8.02 8.54 -17.29
C GLY A 238 -8.14 8.42 -15.77
N ARG A 239 -7.02 8.12 -15.09
CA ARG A 239 -7.00 7.95 -13.63
C ARG A 239 -5.98 8.88 -12.98
N ASN A 240 -6.35 9.41 -11.82
CA ASN A 240 -5.47 10.12 -10.92
C ASN A 240 -5.07 9.24 -9.72
N HIS A 241 -4.26 9.77 -8.81
CA HIS A 241 -3.75 9.05 -7.65
C HIS A 241 -4.83 8.41 -6.76
N PHE A 242 -5.97 9.08 -6.59
CA PHE A 242 -7.02 8.65 -5.66
C PHE A 242 -7.97 7.60 -6.25
N ASN A 243 -8.15 7.57 -7.57
CA ASN A 243 -9.12 6.69 -8.21
C ASN A 243 -8.49 5.55 -9.04
N ALA A 244 -7.16 5.53 -9.22
CA ALA A 244 -6.47 4.47 -9.95
C ALA A 244 -6.72 3.06 -9.39
N PRO A 245 -6.78 2.81 -8.06
CA PRO A 245 -7.08 1.47 -7.53
C PRO A 245 -8.45 0.92 -7.96
N THR A 246 -9.39 1.77 -8.33
CA THR A 246 -10.73 1.34 -8.79
C THR A 246 -10.77 0.92 -10.27
N ALA A 247 -9.69 1.15 -11.03
CA ALA A 247 -9.66 0.90 -12.47
C ALA A 247 -9.62 -0.60 -12.80
N ALA A 248 -10.53 -1.07 -13.65
CA ALA A 248 -10.50 -2.44 -14.16
C ALA A 248 -9.20 -2.70 -14.94
N ALA A 249 -8.80 -1.76 -15.82
CA ALA A 249 -7.57 -1.89 -16.62
C ALA A 249 -6.31 -2.09 -15.75
N PHE A 250 -6.25 -1.49 -14.56
CA PHE A 250 -5.14 -1.74 -13.63
C PHE A 250 -5.17 -3.16 -13.09
N ARG A 251 -6.34 -3.63 -12.61
CA ARG A 251 -6.49 -5.01 -12.11
C ARG A 251 -6.18 -6.04 -13.19
N ASP A 252 -6.72 -5.84 -14.40
CA ASP A 252 -6.51 -6.78 -15.52
C ASP A 252 -5.02 -6.86 -15.90
N ARG A 253 -4.31 -5.72 -15.97
CA ARG A 253 -2.87 -5.70 -16.25
C ARG A 253 -2.06 -6.35 -15.12
N ALA A 254 -2.44 -6.11 -13.86
CA ALA A 254 -1.80 -6.73 -12.71
C ALA A 254 -1.99 -8.26 -12.72
N LEU A 255 -3.20 -8.76 -12.98
CA LEU A 255 -3.47 -10.20 -13.11
C LEU A 255 -2.61 -10.83 -14.21
N THR A 256 -2.59 -10.24 -15.41
CA THR A 256 -1.73 -10.72 -16.49
C THR A 256 -0.26 -10.81 -16.04
N PHE A 257 0.25 -9.78 -15.36
CA PHE A 257 1.63 -9.77 -14.86
C PHE A 257 1.89 -10.84 -13.79
N LEU A 258 0.93 -11.07 -12.89
CA LEU A 258 1.05 -12.08 -11.85
C LEU A 258 1.05 -13.51 -12.40
N GLU A 259 0.39 -13.74 -13.55
CA GLU A 259 0.32 -15.04 -14.27
C GLU A 259 1.53 -15.28 -15.20
N GLU A 260 2.33 -14.25 -15.52
CA GLU A 260 3.53 -14.40 -16.34
C GLU A 260 4.52 -15.36 -15.62
N THR A 261 4.91 -16.44 -16.27
CA THR A 261 5.97 -17.33 -15.75
C THR A 261 7.32 -16.62 -15.85
N ALA A 262 8.12 -16.72 -14.80
CA ALA A 262 9.48 -16.19 -14.76
C ALA A 262 10.40 -16.88 -15.77
#